data_14ca048bbfeb92e2e05f59e496d29f8a
#
_entry.id   14ca048bbfeb92e2e05f59e496d29f8a
#
_cell.length_a   1.000
_cell.length_b   1.000
_cell.length_c   1.000
_cell.angle_alpha   90.00
_cell.angle_beta   90.00
_cell.angle_gamma   90.00
#
_symmetry.space_group_name_H-M   'P 1'
#
loop_
_entity.id
_entity.type
_entity.pdbx_description
1 polymer ?
#
loop_
_entity_poly.entity_id
_entity_poly.type
_entity_poly.pdbx_seq_one_letter_code
_entity_poly.pdbx_strand_id
1 'polypeptide(L)'
;DTTAGGESVNGEPSVLQTEAVMDSTELSGDAAEDDGKVTLTVWAEEANFDVLQEMIDSFEQKYAGQAEFDIQLAENADAETRKTLLGDVHNGADVFPLPDDQLTSMVAAGALEPVPNADEIREANLDEAVAAASVNDTLYAYPMTADNGYFLYYDKNYLTEEDVQTMDGLLAAAGAVGKKVTMDWSSGWYLYAFFGNTGLDFGVNDDGVTNYCDWNATEGSIKGIDIEEALLAIAQNPA
;
A
#
# COMPACT_ATOMS: atom_id res chain seq x y z
N ASP A 1 -29.17 42.82 48.18
CA ASP A 1 -30.11 43.33 47.15
C ASP A 1 -29.61 42.95 45.79
N THR A 2 -30.53 42.37 45.07
CA THR A 2 -30.56 42.00 43.65
C THR A 2 -29.86 40.73 43.20
N THR A 3 -30.69 39.71 43.22
CA THR A 3 -30.71 38.53 42.40
C THR A 3 -30.67 38.84 40.89
N ALA A 4 -29.88 38.11 40.17
CA ALA A 4 -30.13 37.88 38.74
C ALA A 4 -29.73 36.45 38.40
N GLY A 5 -30.72 35.64 38.01
CA GLY A 5 -30.59 34.31 37.55
C GLY A 5 -29.95 34.27 36.17
N GLY A 6 -29.11 33.29 35.98
CA GLY A 6 -28.55 32.92 34.68
C GLY A 6 -29.08 31.55 34.28
N GLU A 7 -29.90 31.50 33.24
CA GLU A 7 -30.43 30.29 32.64
C GLU A 7 -29.30 29.49 31.98
N SER A 8 -29.29 28.22 32.35
CA SER A 8 -28.48 27.18 31.67
C SER A 8 -29.14 26.85 30.33
N VAL A 9 -28.48 27.15 29.25
CA VAL A 9 -28.86 26.68 27.91
C VAL A 9 -28.10 25.41 27.60
N ASN A 10 -28.78 24.28 27.79
CA ASN A 10 -28.37 22.99 27.24
C ASN A 10 -28.54 23.04 25.71
N GLY A 11 -27.45 23.21 25.00
CA GLY A 11 -27.40 23.01 23.55
C GLY A 11 -26.81 21.63 23.25
N GLU A 12 -27.66 20.69 22.90
CA GLU A 12 -27.24 19.43 22.27
C GLU A 12 -26.61 19.75 20.90
N PRO A 13 -25.52 19.07 20.51
CA PRO A 13 -24.99 19.22 19.16
C PRO A 13 -25.95 18.53 18.19
N SER A 14 -26.57 19.32 17.33
CA SER A 14 -27.35 18.88 16.18
C SER A 14 -26.42 18.10 15.22
N VAL A 15 -26.64 16.79 15.16
CA VAL A 15 -26.08 15.90 14.12
C VAL A 15 -26.75 16.33 12.81
N LEU A 16 -26.01 17.02 11.96
CA LEU A 16 -26.36 17.22 10.56
C LEU A 16 -26.26 15.87 9.84
N GLN A 17 -27.37 15.15 9.78
CA GLN A 17 -27.56 14.09 8.79
C GLN A 17 -27.72 14.77 7.42
N THR A 18 -26.65 14.87 6.68
CA THR A 18 -26.70 15.07 5.23
C THR A 18 -26.83 13.69 4.60
N GLU A 19 -28.07 13.22 4.46
CA GLU A 19 -28.40 12.23 3.46
C GLU A 19 -28.20 12.89 2.09
N ALA A 20 -27.02 12.71 1.49
CA ALA A 20 -26.84 12.93 0.08
C ALA A 20 -27.47 11.73 -0.64
N VAL A 21 -28.77 11.83 -0.91
CA VAL A 21 -29.40 11.02 -1.95
C VAL A 21 -28.76 11.48 -3.27
N MET A 22 -27.78 10.75 -3.75
CA MET A 22 -27.33 10.89 -5.14
C MET A 22 -28.49 10.40 -6.02
N ASP A 23 -29.14 11.35 -6.64
CA ASP A 23 -30.07 11.09 -7.73
C ASP A 23 -29.28 10.53 -8.91
N SER A 24 -29.53 9.26 -9.23
CA SER A 24 -28.89 8.48 -10.29
C SER A 24 -29.27 8.94 -11.71
N THR A 25 -29.68 10.18 -11.92
CA THR A 25 -30.26 10.64 -13.18
C THR A 25 -29.49 11.71 -13.91
N GLU A 26 -28.26 12.11 -13.51
CA GLU A 26 -27.46 13.08 -14.28
C GLU A 26 -26.01 12.60 -14.55
N LEU A 27 -25.86 11.43 -15.17
CA LEU A 27 -24.69 11.08 -15.96
C LEU A 27 -25.13 10.91 -17.43
N SER A 28 -25.63 12.00 -18.03
CA SER A 28 -25.75 12.09 -19.48
C SER A 28 -24.49 12.76 -20.05
N GLY A 29 -23.35 12.09 -19.97
CA GLY A 29 -22.27 12.22 -20.93
C GLY A 29 -22.64 11.38 -22.14
N ASP A 30 -22.38 11.88 -23.35
CA ASP A 30 -22.67 11.34 -24.66
C ASP A 30 -22.89 9.80 -24.64
N ALA A 31 -24.13 9.38 -24.94
CA ALA A 31 -24.46 7.99 -25.14
C ALA A 31 -23.72 7.50 -26.38
N ALA A 32 -22.53 6.96 -26.22
CA ALA A 32 -22.03 5.93 -27.10
C ALA A 32 -23.09 4.83 -27.11
N GLU A 33 -23.50 4.37 -28.30
CA GLU A 33 -24.45 3.26 -28.44
C GLU A 33 -23.91 2.12 -27.54
N ASP A 34 -24.67 1.77 -26.48
CA ASP A 34 -24.38 0.61 -25.63
C ASP A 34 -24.52 -0.62 -26.56
N ASP A 35 -23.39 -1.10 -27.05
CA ASP A 35 -23.30 -2.30 -27.88
C ASP A 35 -23.47 -3.59 -27.06
N GLY A 36 -23.72 -3.45 -25.76
CA GLY A 36 -23.87 -4.56 -24.82
C GLY A 36 -22.52 -5.18 -24.41
N LYS A 37 -21.41 -4.53 -24.75
CA LYS A 37 -20.06 -4.98 -24.43
C LYS A 37 -19.52 -4.24 -23.20
N VAL A 38 -18.98 -4.98 -22.26
CA VAL A 38 -18.32 -4.42 -21.07
C VAL A 38 -16.86 -4.14 -21.39
N THR A 39 -16.51 -2.86 -21.51
CA THR A 39 -15.12 -2.44 -21.72
C THR A 39 -14.47 -2.13 -20.39
N LEU A 40 -13.30 -2.74 -20.12
CA LEU A 40 -12.50 -2.50 -18.92
C LEU A 40 -11.04 -2.25 -19.30
N THR A 41 -10.41 -1.31 -18.59
CA THR A 41 -8.96 -1.10 -18.63
C THR A 41 -8.34 -1.66 -17.37
N VAL A 42 -7.31 -2.48 -17.53
CA VAL A 42 -6.53 -3.06 -16.41
C VAL A 42 -5.10 -2.55 -16.49
N TRP A 43 -4.66 -1.86 -15.45
CA TRP A 43 -3.25 -1.49 -15.32
C TRP A 43 -2.42 -2.64 -14.78
N ALA A 44 -1.22 -2.78 -15.33
CA ALA A 44 -0.21 -3.72 -14.84
C ALA A 44 1.18 -3.34 -15.36
N GLU A 45 2.21 -3.92 -14.78
CA GLU A 45 3.55 -3.87 -15.36
C GLU A 45 3.62 -4.74 -16.63
N GLU A 46 4.32 -4.26 -17.65
CA GLU A 46 4.47 -4.96 -18.93
C GLU A 46 4.95 -6.41 -18.77
N ALA A 47 5.83 -6.64 -17.78
CA ALA A 47 6.34 -7.98 -17.47
C ALA A 47 5.25 -9.01 -17.09
N ASN A 48 4.07 -8.53 -16.66
CA ASN A 48 2.95 -9.37 -16.25
C ASN A 48 1.88 -9.55 -17.35
N PHE A 49 2.03 -8.89 -18.50
CA PHE A 49 1.00 -8.89 -19.54
C PHE A 49 0.67 -10.28 -20.07
N ASP A 50 1.67 -11.13 -20.30
CA ASP A 50 1.43 -12.47 -20.83
C ASP A 50 0.56 -13.32 -19.91
N VAL A 51 0.86 -13.33 -18.61
CA VAL A 51 0.07 -14.09 -17.62
C VAL A 51 -1.31 -13.48 -17.41
N LEU A 52 -1.42 -12.15 -17.41
CA LEU A 52 -2.70 -11.47 -17.26
C LEU A 52 -3.59 -11.69 -18.49
N GLN A 53 -3.02 -11.73 -19.70
CA GLN A 53 -3.79 -12.06 -20.90
C GLN A 53 -4.37 -13.47 -20.83
N GLU A 54 -3.61 -14.46 -20.37
CA GLU A 54 -4.14 -15.82 -20.16
C GLU A 54 -5.27 -15.85 -19.13
N MET A 55 -5.19 -15.02 -18.09
CA MET A 55 -6.26 -14.88 -17.08
C MET A 55 -7.50 -14.21 -17.67
N ILE A 56 -7.34 -13.16 -18.46
CA ILE A 56 -8.42 -12.46 -19.16
C ILE A 56 -9.14 -13.41 -20.11
N ASP A 57 -8.40 -14.13 -20.95
CA ASP A 57 -8.98 -15.11 -21.89
C ASP A 57 -9.81 -16.17 -21.15
N SER A 58 -9.30 -16.63 -20.01
CA SER A 58 -9.97 -17.60 -19.14
C SER A 58 -11.25 -17.03 -18.51
N PHE A 59 -11.20 -15.76 -18.09
CA PHE A 59 -12.33 -15.02 -17.53
C PHE A 59 -13.42 -14.84 -18.59
N GLU A 60 -13.08 -14.36 -19.78
CA GLU A 60 -14.01 -14.17 -20.88
C GLU A 60 -14.69 -15.49 -21.29
N GLN A 61 -13.91 -16.58 -21.34
CA GLN A 61 -14.46 -17.90 -21.62
C GLN A 61 -15.46 -18.36 -20.53
N LYS A 62 -15.15 -18.12 -19.25
CA LYS A 62 -15.99 -18.49 -18.11
C LYS A 62 -17.35 -17.78 -18.17
N TYR A 63 -17.37 -16.54 -18.61
CA TYR A 63 -18.58 -15.72 -18.67
C TYR A 63 -19.20 -15.62 -20.07
N ALA A 64 -18.70 -16.38 -21.05
CA ALA A 64 -19.23 -16.42 -22.40
C ALA A 64 -20.74 -16.73 -22.40
N GLY A 65 -21.50 -15.90 -23.09
CA GLY A 65 -22.98 -16.01 -23.16
C GLY A 65 -23.73 -15.34 -22.01
N GLN A 66 -23.02 -14.79 -21.01
CA GLN A 66 -23.59 -13.94 -19.97
C GLN A 66 -23.34 -12.46 -20.27
N ALA A 67 -22.12 -12.13 -20.67
CA ALA A 67 -21.72 -10.82 -21.15
C ALA A 67 -20.61 -10.96 -22.20
N GLU A 68 -20.43 -9.95 -23.02
CA GLU A 68 -19.27 -9.78 -23.88
C GLU A 68 -18.32 -8.76 -23.21
N PHE A 69 -17.03 -9.09 -23.14
CA PHE A 69 -16.02 -8.24 -22.51
C PHE A 69 -15.03 -7.73 -23.56
N ASP A 70 -14.45 -6.55 -23.27
CA ASP A 70 -13.31 -5.97 -23.96
C ASP A 70 -12.34 -5.47 -22.87
N ILE A 71 -11.44 -6.34 -22.46
CA ILE A 71 -10.52 -6.06 -21.36
C ILE A 71 -9.17 -5.70 -21.95
N GLN A 72 -8.73 -4.47 -21.72
CA GLN A 72 -7.49 -3.93 -22.26
C GLN A 72 -6.44 -3.77 -21.18
N LEU A 73 -5.25 -4.33 -21.41
CA LEU A 73 -4.07 -4.10 -20.56
C LEU A 73 -3.40 -2.79 -20.94
N ALA A 74 -3.08 -1.99 -19.95
CA ALA A 74 -2.29 -0.78 -20.10
C ALA A 74 -1.16 -0.74 -19.08
N GLU A 75 0.03 -0.30 -19.51
CA GLU A 75 1.20 -0.26 -18.66
C GLU A 75 1.06 0.82 -17.58
N ASN A 76 1.19 0.41 -16.34
CA ASN A 76 1.41 1.27 -15.20
C ASN A 76 2.04 0.46 -14.06
N ALA A 77 3.19 0.92 -13.55
CA ALA A 77 3.83 0.30 -12.40
C ALA A 77 2.96 0.47 -11.14
N ASP A 78 2.87 -0.55 -10.30
CA ASP A 78 2.07 -0.55 -9.07
C ASP A 78 2.47 0.60 -8.13
N ALA A 79 3.76 0.86 -7.97
CA ALA A 79 4.29 1.97 -7.18
C ALA A 79 3.84 3.36 -7.67
N GLU A 80 3.53 3.52 -8.95
CA GLU A 80 3.08 4.79 -9.55
C GLU A 80 1.55 4.93 -9.57
N THR A 81 0.80 3.88 -9.23
CA THR A 81 -0.67 3.84 -9.37
C THR A 81 -1.36 5.02 -8.69
N ARG A 82 -1.04 5.31 -7.44
CA ARG A 82 -1.63 6.45 -6.71
C ARG A 82 -1.39 7.77 -7.44
N LYS A 83 -0.17 8.01 -7.86
CA LYS A 83 0.21 9.27 -8.53
C LYS A 83 -0.49 9.41 -9.87
N THR A 84 -0.53 8.35 -10.66
CA THR A 84 -1.17 8.34 -11.97
C THR A 84 -2.68 8.53 -11.84
N LEU A 85 -3.34 7.74 -10.98
CA LEU A 85 -4.79 7.81 -10.79
C LEU A 85 -5.24 9.15 -10.21
N LEU A 86 -4.60 9.63 -9.13
CA LEU A 86 -4.98 10.91 -8.51
C LEU A 86 -4.59 12.12 -9.37
N GLY A 87 -3.73 11.95 -10.36
CA GLY A 87 -3.43 12.97 -11.37
C GLY A 87 -4.57 13.20 -12.35
N ASP A 88 -5.29 12.14 -12.72
CA ASP A 88 -6.47 12.18 -13.60
C ASP A 88 -7.38 10.97 -13.35
N VAL A 89 -8.30 11.11 -12.40
CA VAL A 89 -9.22 10.05 -11.97
C VAL A 89 -10.17 9.64 -13.11
N HIS A 90 -10.52 10.56 -14.00
CA HIS A 90 -11.48 10.27 -15.08
C HIS A 90 -10.90 9.41 -16.20
N ASN A 91 -9.59 9.38 -16.35
CA ASN A 91 -8.89 8.55 -17.33
C ASN A 91 -8.08 7.43 -16.65
N GLY A 92 -8.38 7.13 -15.39
CA GLY A 92 -7.81 5.99 -14.68
C GLY A 92 -8.30 4.65 -15.21
N ALA A 93 -7.58 3.58 -14.88
CA ALA A 93 -8.05 2.23 -15.18
C ALA A 93 -9.16 1.79 -14.22
N ASP A 94 -10.01 0.87 -14.70
CA ASP A 94 -11.08 0.29 -13.89
C ASP A 94 -10.56 -0.71 -12.85
N VAL A 95 -9.45 -1.37 -13.18
CA VAL A 95 -8.76 -2.32 -12.30
C VAL A 95 -7.26 -2.03 -12.29
N PHE A 96 -6.68 -1.97 -11.11
CA PHE A 96 -5.26 -1.66 -10.97
C PHE A 96 -4.65 -2.26 -9.70
N PRO A 97 -3.37 -2.67 -9.73
CA PRO A 97 -2.62 -3.04 -8.55
C PRO A 97 -2.15 -1.80 -7.80
N LEU A 98 -2.04 -1.91 -6.49
CA LEU A 98 -1.42 -0.89 -5.64
C LEU A 98 -0.74 -1.54 -4.44
N PRO A 99 0.39 -1.01 -3.95
CA PRO A 99 0.95 -1.42 -2.68
C PRO A 99 0.11 -0.87 -1.50
N ASP A 100 0.14 -1.58 -0.37
CA ASP A 100 -0.70 -1.30 0.79
C ASP A 100 -0.44 0.07 1.43
N ASP A 101 0.78 0.61 1.33
CA ASP A 101 1.13 1.95 1.81
C ASP A 101 0.39 3.08 1.07
N GLN A 102 -0.18 2.81 -0.10
CA GLN A 102 -0.99 3.74 -0.86
C GLN A 102 -2.49 3.68 -0.53
N LEU A 103 -2.95 2.58 0.08
CA LEU A 103 -4.37 2.27 0.26
C LEU A 103 -5.13 3.38 1.00
N THR A 104 -4.65 3.78 2.18
CA THR A 104 -5.32 4.79 3.02
C THR A 104 -5.52 6.12 2.29
N SER A 105 -4.52 6.56 1.52
CA SER A 105 -4.61 7.80 0.75
C SER A 105 -5.58 7.70 -0.43
N MET A 106 -5.69 6.53 -1.05
CA MET A 106 -6.63 6.27 -2.15
C MET A 106 -8.08 6.22 -1.65
N VAL A 107 -8.31 5.58 -0.49
CA VAL A 107 -9.62 5.58 0.19
C VAL A 107 -10.03 6.99 0.59
N ALA A 108 -9.12 7.77 1.20
CA ALA A 108 -9.38 9.16 1.59
C ALA A 108 -9.69 10.07 0.40
N ALA A 109 -9.15 9.77 -0.76
CA ALA A 109 -9.44 10.48 -2.01
C ALA A 109 -10.76 10.04 -2.68
N GLY A 110 -11.43 8.99 -2.16
CA GLY A 110 -12.63 8.42 -2.78
C GLY A 110 -12.36 7.70 -4.10
N ALA A 111 -11.14 7.21 -4.30
CA ALA A 111 -10.71 6.54 -5.52
C ALA A 111 -10.93 5.01 -5.50
N LEU A 112 -11.38 4.46 -4.38
CA LEU A 112 -11.63 3.04 -4.19
C LEU A 112 -13.04 2.82 -3.64
N GLU A 113 -13.70 1.80 -4.16
CA GLU A 113 -14.98 1.31 -3.64
C GLU A 113 -14.77 0.16 -2.65
N PRO A 114 -15.62 0.02 -1.62
CA PRO A 114 -15.61 -1.15 -0.77
C PRO A 114 -15.84 -2.44 -1.55
N VAL A 115 -15.10 -3.50 -1.21
CA VAL A 115 -15.25 -4.82 -1.84
C VAL A 115 -16.61 -5.41 -1.49
N PRO A 116 -17.50 -5.70 -2.46
CA PRO A 116 -18.89 -6.08 -2.20
C PRO A 116 -19.03 -7.48 -1.58
N ASN A 117 -18.09 -8.40 -1.83
CA ASN A 117 -18.06 -9.76 -1.29
C ASN A 117 -16.98 -9.91 -0.20
N ALA A 118 -16.82 -8.92 0.66
CA ALA A 118 -15.74 -8.83 1.63
C ALA A 118 -15.62 -10.06 2.55
N ASP A 119 -16.73 -10.65 2.99
CA ASP A 119 -16.72 -11.81 3.89
C ASP A 119 -16.08 -13.04 3.20
N GLU A 120 -16.43 -13.31 1.95
CA GLU A 120 -15.84 -14.38 1.16
C GLU A 120 -14.32 -14.17 0.96
N ILE A 121 -13.93 -12.94 0.66
CA ILE A 121 -12.51 -12.59 0.46
C ILE A 121 -11.73 -12.73 1.76
N ARG A 122 -12.31 -12.32 2.91
CA ARG A 122 -11.68 -12.46 4.23
C ARG A 122 -11.46 -13.94 4.59
N GLU A 123 -12.43 -14.80 4.33
CA GLU A 123 -12.31 -16.24 4.59
C GLU A 123 -11.28 -16.95 3.70
N ALA A 124 -11.05 -16.43 2.50
CA ALA A 124 -10.17 -17.05 1.51
C ALA A 124 -8.69 -16.61 1.61
N ASN A 125 -8.39 -15.58 2.41
CA ASN A 125 -7.06 -14.97 2.45
C ASN A 125 -6.46 -14.99 3.86
N LEU A 126 -5.16 -14.76 3.98
CA LEU A 126 -4.46 -14.58 5.24
C LEU A 126 -4.92 -13.31 5.96
N ASP A 127 -5.03 -13.35 7.28
CA ASP A 127 -5.49 -12.22 8.09
C ASP A 127 -4.63 -10.96 7.86
N GLU A 128 -3.32 -11.12 7.73
CA GLU A 128 -2.38 -10.03 7.47
C GLU A 128 -2.61 -9.39 6.09
N ALA A 129 -2.90 -10.19 5.07
CA ALA A 129 -3.19 -9.69 3.73
C ALA A 129 -4.54 -8.95 3.68
N VAL A 130 -5.53 -9.45 4.42
CA VAL A 130 -6.83 -8.78 4.59
C VAL A 130 -6.68 -7.47 5.35
N ALA A 131 -5.85 -7.44 6.40
CA ALA A 131 -5.57 -6.21 7.15
C ALA A 131 -4.90 -5.16 6.26
N ALA A 132 -3.90 -5.54 5.46
CA ALA A 132 -3.22 -4.67 4.50
C ALA A 132 -4.16 -4.11 3.41
N ALA A 133 -5.21 -4.85 3.05
CA ALA A 133 -6.22 -4.44 2.06
C ALA A 133 -7.43 -3.69 2.67
N SER A 134 -7.38 -3.36 3.97
CA SER A 134 -8.50 -2.77 4.71
C SER A 134 -8.15 -1.41 5.32
N VAL A 135 -9.14 -0.52 5.40
CA VAL A 135 -9.08 0.76 6.14
C VAL A 135 -10.28 0.83 7.07
N ASN A 136 -10.06 1.04 8.38
CA ASN A 136 -11.12 1.08 9.39
C ASN A 136 -12.08 -0.14 9.30
N ASP A 137 -11.51 -1.35 9.26
CA ASP A 137 -12.23 -2.63 9.12
C ASP A 137 -13.03 -2.82 7.83
N THR A 138 -12.97 -1.88 6.90
CA THR A 138 -13.61 -2.01 5.59
C THR A 138 -12.58 -2.47 4.56
N LEU A 139 -12.87 -3.55 3.84
CA LEU A 139 -12.03 -4.07 2.77
C LEU A 139 -12.23 -3.24 1.49
N TYR A 140 -11.15 -2.66 0.96
CA TYR A 140 -11.16 -1.82 -0.25
C TYR A 140 -10.36 -2.40 -1.41
N ALA A 141 -9.59 -3.45 -1.18
CA ALA A 141 -8.84 -4.10 -2.23
C ALA A 141 -8.93 -5.63 -2.09
N TYR A 142 -8.76 -6.32 -3.21
CA TYR A 142 -8.58 -7.77 -3.22
C TYR A 142 -7.11 -8.08 -2.93
N PRO A 143 -6.78 -8.86 -1.88
CA PRO A 143 -5.41 -9.27 -1.63
C PRO A 143 -4.83 -10.03 -2.83
N MET A 144 -3.72 -9.55 -3.39
CA MET A 144 -3.08 -10.15 -4.55
C MET A 144 -1.88 -11.02 -4.14
N THR A 145 -1.02 -10.47 -3.26
CA THR A 145 0.17 -11.14 -2.74
C THR A 145 0.51 -10.60 -1.36
N ALA A 146 1.22 -11.40 -0.55
CA ALA A 146 1.67 -11.02 0.80
C ALA A 146 3.16 -11.36 0.99
N ASP A 147 3.97 -11.26 -0.07
CA ASP A 147 5.35 -11.74 -0.13
C ASP A 147 6.41 -10.64 -0.28
N ASN A 148 6.02 -9.38 -0.19
CA ASN A 148 6.93 -8.25 -0.35
C ASN A 148 7.74 -8.00 0.92
N GLY A 149 8.76 -8.82 1.15
CA GLY A 149 9.64 -8.75 2.30
C GLY A 149 11.11 -8.48 1.93
N TYR A 150 11.94 -8.31 2.98
CA TYR A 150 13.37 -8.14 2.81
C TYR A 150 14.08 -9.48 2.78
N PHE A 151 15.07 -9.62 1.92
CA PHE A 151 15.99 -10.74 1.91
C PHE A 151 17.36 -10.32 1.39
N LEU A 152 18.40 -11.07 1.78
CA LEU A 152 19.78 -10.83 1.39
C LEU A 152 20.21 -11.90 0.38
N TYR A 153 20.63 -11.46 -0.80
CA TYR A 153 21.38 -12.32 -1.73
C TYR A 153 22.86 -12.29 -1.37
N TYR A 154 23.49 -13.46 -1.27
CA TYR A 154 24.92 -13.57 -1.10
C TYR A 154 25.53 -14.70 -1.93
N ASP A 155 26.78 -14.53 -2.34
CA ASP A 155 27.49 -15.53 -3.14
C ASP A 155 28.14 -16.58 -2.22
N LYS A 156 27.61 -17.80 -2.22
CA LYS A 156 28.11 -18.92 -1.42
C LYS A 156 29.51 -19.40 -1.80
N ASN A 157 30.10 -18.91 -2.92
CA ASN A 157 31.49 -19.19 -3.24
C ASN A 157 32.46 -18.36 -2.38
N TYR A 158 32.00 -17.29 -1.76
CA TYR A 158 32.82 -16.34 -1.00
C TYR A 158 32.37 -16.22 0.47
N LEU A 159 31.11 -16.42 0.77
CA LEU A 159 30.50 -16.20 2.07
C LEU A 159 29.77 -17.45 2.54
N THR A 160 29.84 -17.72 3.84
CA THR A 160 29.11 -18.82 4.49
C THR A 160 27.80 -18.34 5.07
N GLU A 161 26.93 -19.25 5.48
CA GLU A 161 25.68 -18.91 6.19
C GLU A 161 25.97 -18.24 7.57
N GLU A 162 27.10 -18.55 8.21
CA GLU A 162 27.51 -17.95 9.46
C GLU A 162 27.94 -16.47 9.25
N ASP A 163 28.65 -16.18 8.17
CA ASP A 163 29.14 -14.84 7.85
C ASP A 163 27.97 -13.83 7.65
N VAL A 164 26.82 -14.29 7.19
CA VAL A 164 25.66 -13.45 6.83
C VAL A 164 24.61 -13.34 7.94
N GLN A 165 24.86 -13.90 9.12
CA GLN A 165 23.92 -13.83 10.24
C GLN A 165 23.85 -12.44 10.89
N THR A 166 24.89 -11.63 10.73
CA THR A 166 24.95 -10.25 11.22
C THR A 166 25.56 -9.34 10.16
N MET A 167 25.23 -8.06 10.23
CA MET A 167 25.84 -7.06 9.33
C MET A 167 27.35 -6.97 9.51
N ASP A 168 27.83 -7.03 10.75
CA ASP A 168 29.27 -7.00 11.06
C ASP A 168 30.02 -8.22 10.47
N GLY A 169 29.43 -9.41 10.59
CA GLY A 169 29.96 -10.63 9.99
C GLY A 169 30.02 -10.54 8.46
N LEU A 170 28.92 -10.09 7.86
CA LEU A 170 28.80 -9.90 6.42
C LEU A 170 29.88 -8.91 5.88
N LEU A 171 30.01 -7.74 6.51
CA LEU A 171 30.98 -6.73 6.12
C LEU A 171 32.42 -7.22 6.30
N ALA A 172 32.72 -7.89 7.41
CA ALA A 172 34.06 -8.44 7.67
C ALA A 172 34.42 -9.52 6.65
N ALA A 173 33.54 -10.47 6.38
CA ALA A 173 33.77 -11.56 5.44
C ALA A 173 33.87 -11.05 3.99
N ALA A 174 32.98 -10.16 3.57
CA ALA A 174 33.02 -9.55 2.24
C ALA A 174 34.31 -8.76 2.03
N GLY A 175 34.70 -7.94 2.99
CA GLY A 175 35.95 -7.16 2.95
C GLY A 175 37.19 -8.05 2.88
N ALA A 176 37.23 -9.17 3.62
CA ALA A 176 38.36 -10.12 3.60
C ALA A 176 38.58 -10.75 2.22
N VAL A 177 37.56 -10.88 1.41
CA VAL A 177 37.63 -11.45 0.04
C VAL A 177 37.52 -10.36 -1.06
N GLY A 178 37.59 -9.09 -0.70
CA GLY A 178 37.54 -7.97 -1.63
C GLY A 178 36.21 -7.77 -2.34
N LYS A 179 35.12 -8.20 -1.73
CA LYS A 179 33.75 -8.02 -2.21
C LYS A 179 33.09 -6.82 -1.56
N LYS A 180 31.94 -6.40 -2.12
CA LYS A 180 31.14 -5.27 -1.65
C LYS A 180 29.77 -5.73 -1.21
N VAL A 181 29.24 -5.06 -0.20
CA VAL A 181 27.84 -5.12 0.21
C VAL A 181 27.14 -3.91 -0.38
N THR A 182 26.04 -4.12 -1.08
CA THR A 182 25.28 -3.05 -1.73
C THR A 182 23.80 -3.14 -1.43
N MET A 183 23.17 -2.00 -1.24
CA MET A 183 21.72 -1.81 -1.22
C MET A 183 21.39 -0.39 -1.67
N ASP A 184 20.14 -0.08 -1.90
CA ASP A 184 19.71 1.30 -2.16
C ASP A 184 19.59 2.06 -0.83
N TRP A 185 20.68 2.74 -0.44
CA TRP A 185 20.77 3.53 0.79
C TRP A 185 19.96 4.84 0.74
N SER A 186 19.38 5.20 -0.39
CA SER A 186 18.54 6.38 -0.53
C SER A 186 17.05 6.08 -0.33
N SER A 187 16.68 4.81 -0.32
CA SER A 187 15.30 4.35 -0.20
C SER A 187 14.88 4.17 1.26
N GLY A 188 13.83 4.85 1.69
CA GLY A 188 13.20 4.66 3.00
C GLY A 188 12.70 3.23 3.19
N TRP A 189 12.30 2.55 2.12
CA TRP A 189 11.90 1.14 2.13
C TRP A 189 13.02 0.25 2.69
N TYR A 190 14.23 0.33 2.15
CA TYR A 190 15.35 -0.48 2.64
C TYR A 190 15.89 -0.01 3.99
N LEU A 191 15.85 1.30 4.27
CA LEU A 191 16.30 1.83 5.57
C LEU A 191 15.43 1.34 6.73
N TYR A 192 14.17 1.03 6.50
CA TYR A 192 13.29 0.43 7.51
C TYR A 192 13.89 -0.84 8.13
N ALA A 193 14.64 -1.64 7.38
CA ALA A 193 15.28 -2.85 7.91
C ALA A 193 16.20 -2.60 9.11
N PHE A 194 16.69 -1.38 9.29
CA PHE A 194 17.55 -0.98 10.43
C PHE A 194 16.77 -0.43 11.62
N PHE A 195 15.55 0.06 11.39
CA PHE A 195 14.67 0.59 12.44
C PHE A 195 13.67 -0.46 12.94
N GLY A 196 13.28 -1.41 12.13
CA GLY A 196 12.34 -2.46 12.50
C GLY A 196 12.80 -3.27 13.71
N ASN A 197 11.89 -3.60 14.62
CA ASN A 197 12.14 -4.35 15.86
C ASN A 197 13.07 -3.66 16.86
N THR A 198 13.39 -2.40 16.69
CA THR A 198 14.23 -1.62 17.66
C THR A 198 13.41 -0.98 18.76
N GLY A 199 12.08 -0.95 18.62
CA GLY A 199 11.17 -0.18 19.46
C GLY A 199 10.98 1.26 18.96
N LEU A 200 11.64 1.63 17.87
CA LEU A 200 11.35 2.84 17.10
C LEU A 200 10.36 2.46 16.01
N ASP A 201 9.24 3.12 15.99
CA ASP A 201 8.10 2.71 15.16
C ASP A 201 7.59 3.85 14.27
N PHE A 202 6.77 3.50 13.31
CA PHE A 202 5.98 4.44 12.54
C PHE A 202 4.62 3.79 12.21
N GLY A 203 3.64 4.61 11.95
CA GLY A 203 2.31 4.11 11.65
C GLY A 203 1.32 5.23 11.44
N VAL A 204 0.06 4.85 11.48
CA VAL A 204 -1.09 5.78 11.41
C VAL A 204 -1.65 5.96 12.82
N ASN A 205 -1.93 7.20 13.19
CA ASN A 205 -2.57 7.52 14.47
C ASN A 205 -4.01 6.97 14.52
N ASP A 206 -4.60 6.98 15.72
CA ASP A 206 -5.98 6.52 15.96
C ASP A 206 -7.05 7.29 15.12
N ASP A 207 -6.69 8.44 14.56
CA ASP A 207 -7.57 9.19 13.65
C ASP A 207 -7.67 8.56 12.25
N GLY A 208 -6.87 7.54 11.95
CA GLY A 208 -6.85 6.84 10.67
C GLY A 208 -6.32 7.65 9.48
N VAL A 209 -5.78 8.86 9.72
CA VAL A 209 -5.41 9.82 8.67
C VAL A 209 -4.00 10.38 8.82
N THR A 210 -3.57 10.68 10.06
CA THR A 210 -2.24 11.26 10.33
C THR A 210 -1.22 10.18 10.67
N ASN A 211 0.00 10.35 10.17
CA ASN A 211 1.10 9.42 10.46
C ASN A 211 1.91 9.89 11.67
N TYR A 212 2.49 8.93 12.37
CA TYR A 212 3.55 9.18 13.34
C TYR A 212 4.83 8.44 12.93
N CYS A 213 5.98 8.92 13.42
CA CYS A 213 7.26 8.27 13.21
C CYS A 213 8.22 8.64 14.35
N ASP A 214 8.70 7.63 15.06
CA ASP A 214 9.57 7.77 16.24
C ASP A 214 11.07 7.62 15.90
N TRP A 215 11.43 7.56 14.64
CA TRP A 215 12.80 7.31 14.20
C TRP A 215 13.80 8.39 14.66
N ASN A 216 13.33 9.54 15.10
CA ASN A 216 14.12 10.60 15.69
C ASN A 216 14.04 10.64 17.23
N ALA A 217 13.52 9.60 17.88
CA ALA A 217 13.38 9.55 19.32
C ALA A 217 14.74 9.65 20.01
N THR A 218 14.77 10.42 21.10
CA THR A 218 15.98 10.68 21.90
C THR A 218 16.00 9.92 23.23
N GLU A 219 14.94 9.17 23.50
CA GLU A 219 14.75 8.34 24.68
C GLU A 219 14.47 6.89 24.29
N GLY A 220 14.60 5.97 25.24
CA GLY A 220 14.43 4.54 24.99
C GLY A 220 15.73 3.76 25.11
N SER A 221 15.65 2.44 24.93
CA SER A 221 16.80 1.54 24.94
C SER A 221 17.66 1.66 23.68
N ILE A 222 17.02 1.95 22.56
CA ILE A 222 17.63 2.30 21.28
C ILE A 222 17.03 3.65 20.86
N LYS A 223 17.85 4.55 20.41
CA LYS A 223 17.46 5.90 19.96
C LYS A 223 17.69 6.03 18.47
N GLY A 224 17.04 6.98 17.83
CA GLY A 224 17.24 7.24 16.41
C GLY A 224 18.72 7.47 16.06
N ILE A 225 19.44 8.22 16.88
CA ILE A 225 20.86 8.48 16.66
C ILE A 225 21.72 7.20 16.70
N ASP A 226 21.36 6.19 17.50
CA ASP A 226 22.11 4.94 17.58
C ASP A 226 22.04 4.18 16.26
N ILE A 227 20.88 4.26 15.57
CA ILE A 227 20.69 3.68 14.23
C ILE A 227 21.47 4.48 13.18
N GLU A 228 21.44 5.81 13.23
CA GLU A 228 22.20 6.65 12.31
C GLU A 228 23.71 6.42 12.45
N GLU A 229 24.23 6.27 13.67
CA GLU A 229 25.64 5.93 13.91
C GLU A 229 26.01 4.55 13.36
N ALA A 230 25.11 3.56 13.47
CA ALA A 230 25.30 2.25 12.88
C ALA A 230 25.33 2.31 11.34
N LEU A 231 24.38 3.04 10.73
CA LEU A 231 24.33 3.26 9.27
C LEU A 231 25.60 3.98 8.78
N LEU A 232 26.07 4.98 9.53
CA LEU A 232 27.29 5.70 9.19
C LEU A 232 28.52 4.78 9.26
N ALA A 233 28.59 3.91 10.27
CA ALA A 233 29.67 2.93 10.40
C ALA A 233 29.68 1.93 9.22
N ILE A 234 28.50 1.48 8.78
CA ILE A 234 28.34 0.63 7.59
C ILE A 234 28.80 1.39 6.33
N ALA A 235 28.34 2.62 6.14
CA ALA A 235 28.68 3.45 4.98
C ALA A 235 30.19 3.78 4.88
N GLN A 236 30.88 3.82 6.01
CA GLN A 236 32.34 4.03 6.09
C GLN A 236 33.15 2.74 5.93
N ASN A 237 32.49 1.59 5.94
CA ASN A 237 33.15 0.31 5.78
C ASN A 237 33.65 0.16 4.31
N PRO A 238 34.85 -0.36 4.09
CA PRO A 238 35.37 -0.54 2.73
C PRO A 238 34.76 -1.71 1.96
N ALA A 239 33.97 -2.59 2.60
CA ALA A 239 33.31 -3.75 1.98
C ALA A 239 32.05 -3.42 1.21
#